data_6efad236ae957fde44c70b9e0599569d
#
_entry.id   6efad236ae957fde44c70b9e0599569d
#
_cell.length_a   1.000
_cell.length_b   1.000
_cell.length_c   1.000
_cell.angle_alpha   90.00
_cell.angle_beta   90.00
_cell.angle_gamma   90.00
#
_symmetry.space_group_name_H-M   'P 1'
#
loop_
_entity.id
_entity.type
_entity.pdbx_description
1 polymer ?
#
loop_
_entity_poly.entity_id
_entity_poly.type
_entity_poly.pdbx_seq_one_letter_code
_entity_poly.pdbx_strand_id
1 'polypeptide(L)'
;MTSAAPGVPPAASASPGGQTPAPVLPGTRRGRPGPARLLNRVVTLCWVELRKVRHDRTELYTRAIQPALWLIIFGETFTRIHAIATPGKVPYLDYLAPGILAQSTLFIAIFYGIQIIWERDAGVLAKLMVTPTPRAALITGKAFAAGIRSIAQAAVVMVLAALLGVTLTVDPLRIAGTLLIVVLGSAFFSCLSMSIAGVARSRERLMGIGQAITMPLFFSSNALYPTRLMPGWLQAVSRVNPLSYEVDALRALLVGQPANLWLDTGVLVAATVAGITVSSLLLPRLAK
;
A
#
# COMPACT_ATOMS: atom_id res chain seq x y z
N MET A 1 79.09 14.49 -22.88
CA MET A 1 78.19 14.70 -24.04
C MET A 1 76.73 14.87 -23.53
N THR A 2 76.37 16.10 -23.38
CA THR A 2 75.09 16.56 -22.84
C THR A 2 74.11 16.76 -23.99
N SER A 3 73.03 16.04 -24.01
CA SER A 3 71.89 16.25 -24.97
C SER A 3 70.83 17.03 -24.29
N ALA A 4 70.54 18.25 -24.79
CA ALA A 4 69.47 19.16 -24.35
C ALA A 4 68.18 18.72 -24.92
N ALA A 5 67.12 18.67 -24.06
CA ALA A 5 65.73 18.49 -24.45
C ALA A 5 65.14 19.83 -24.91
N PRO A 6 64.25 19.86 -25.95
CA PRO A 6 63.65 21.09 -26.42
C PRO A 6 62.48 21.55 -25.50
N GLY A 7 62.46 22.85 -25.25
CA GLY A 7 61.54 23.52 -24.35
C GLY A 7 60.07 23.46 -24.82
N VAL A 8 59.19 23.27 -23.82
CA VAL A 8 57.73 23.37 -23.94
C VAL A 8 57.36 24.87 -23.90
N PRO A 9 56.54 25.37 -24.83
CA PRO A 9 56.09 26.75 -24.76
C PRO A 9 55.08 26.96 -23.64
N PRO A 10 55.04 28.14 -23.00
CA PRO A 10 54.10 28.44 -21.90
C PRO A 10 52.67 28.45 -22.37
N ALA A 11 51.81 27.78 -21.62
CA ALA A 11 50.38 27.77 -21.83
C ALA A 11 49.78 29.19 -21.73
N ALA A 12 49.12 29.60 -22.77
CA ALA A 12 48.37 30.86 -22.82
C ALA A 12 47.27 30.84 -21.72
N SER A 13 47.29 31.85 -20.87
CA SER A 13 46.28 32.11 -19.87
C SER A 13 44.92 32.38 -20.54
N ALA A 14 44.03 31.39 -20.51
CA ALA A 14 42.65 31.57 -20.93
C ALA A 14 41.92 32.51 -19.92
N SER A 15 41.53 33.68 -20.41
CA SER A 15 40.64 34.61 -19.70
C SER A 15 39.36 33.90 -19.28
N PRO A 16 38.83 34.13 -18.06
CA PRO A 16 37.54 33.58 -17.70
C PRO A 16 36.47 34.28 -18.54
N GLY A 17 35.97 33.58 -19.58
CA GLY A 17 34.87 34.01 -20.40
C GLY A 17 33.64 34.31 -19.56
N GLY A 18 33.13 35.51 -19.69
CA GLY A 18 31.92 35.99 -19.05
C GLY A 18 30.76 34.99 -19.26
N GLN A 19 30.36 34.31 -18.20
CA GLN A 19 29.11 33.54 -18.19
C GLN A 19 27.96 34.56 -18.32
N THR A 20 27.37 34.62 -19.48
CA THR A 20 26.08 35.29 -19.66
C THR A 20 25.08 34.65 -18.67
N PRO A 21 24.46 35.43 -17.77
CA PRO A 21 23.49 34.87 -16.85
C PRO A 21 22.34 34.28 -17.67
N ALA A 22 22.03 33.00 -17.40
CA ALA A 22 20.92 32.30 -18.02
C ALA A 22 19.64 33.12 -17.87
N PRO A 23 18.78 33.25 -18.90
CA PRO A 23 17.56 34.01 -18.82
C PRO A 23 16.70 33.52 -17.68
N VAL A 24 16.46 34.40 -16.70
CA VAL A 24 15.52 34.16 -15.62
C VAL A 24 14.12 34.09 -16.24
N LEU A 25 13.62 32.87 -16.42
CA LEU A 25 12.26 32.66 -16.88
C LEU A 25 11.30 33.37 -15.90
N PRO A 26 10.35 34.18 -16.41
CA PRO A 26 9.42 34.87 -15.53
C PRO A 26 8.70 33.88 -14.64
N GLY A 27 8.77 34.12 -13.34
CA GLY A 27 8.18 33.25 -12.31
C GLY A 27 6.70 33.06 -12.60
N THR A 28 6.33 31.89 -13.05
CA THR A 28 4.94 31.47 -13.15
C THR A 28 4.32 31.61 -11.76
N ARG A 29 3.37 32.52 -11.60
CA ARG A 29 2.60 32.71 -10.38
C ARG A 29 2.14 31.36 -9.88
N ARG A 30 2.63 30.96 -8.70
CA ARG A 30 2.30 29.71 -8.00
C ARG A 30 0.84 29.79 -7.50
N GLY A 31 -0.14 29.70 -8.41
CA GLY A 31 -1.51 29.45 -8.03
C GLY A 31 -1.60 28.04 -7.40
N ARG A 32 -2.36 27.90 -6.31
CA ARG A 32 -2.70 26.59 -5.75
C ARG A 32 -3.22 25.72 -6.89
N PRO A 33 -2.70 24.51 -7.11
CA PRO A 33 -3.17 23.66 -8.19
C PRO A 33 -4.64 23.36 -7.97
N GLY A 34 -5.48 23.66 -8.94
CA GLY A 34 -6.91 23.36 -8.88
C GLY A 34 -7.17 21.86 -8.72
N PRO A 35 -8.34 21.45 -8.19
CA PRO A 35 -8.65 20.05 -7.91
C PRO A 35 -8.47 19.11 -9.11
N ALA A 36 -8.73 19.59 -10.33
CA ALA A 36 -8.50 18.83 -11.56
C ALA A 36 -7.02 18.47 -11.80
N ARG A 37 -6.08 19.36 -11.44
CA ARG A 37 -4.65 19.06 -11.56
C ARG A 37 -4.17 18.06 -10.51
N LEU A 38 -4.78 18.05 -9.32
CA LEU A 38 -4.52 17.05 -8.28
C LEU A 38 -5.00 15.69 -8.74
N LEU A 39 -6.22 15.62 -9.27
CA LEU A 39 -6.79 14.36 -9.79
C LEU A 39 -5.93 13.78 -10.90
N ASN A 40 -5.52 14.59 -11.89
CA ASN A 40 -4.63 14.13 -12.96
C ASN A 40 -3.30 13.59 -12.45
N ARG A 41 -2.73 14.15 -11.38
CA ARG A 41 -1.49 13.65 -10.79
C ARG A 41 -1.70 12.30 -10.10
N VAL A 42 -2.78 12.14 -9.35
CA VAL A 42 -3.15 10.86 -8.74
C VAL A 42 -3.35 9.81 -9.83
N VAL A 43 -4.13 10.12 -10.87
CA VAL A 43 -4.37 9.22 -12.00
C VAL A 43 -3.06 8.84 -12.70
N THR A 44 -2.15 9.79 -12.92
CA THR A 44 -0.85 9.50 -13.55
C THR A 44 -0.01 8.56 -12.70
N LEU A 45 0.05 8.77 -11.37
CA LEU A 45 0.77 7.86 -10.47
C LEU A 45 0.14 6.46 -10.49
N CYS A 46 -1.17 6.39 -10.46
CA CYS A 46 -1.91 5.13 -10.58
C CYS A 46 -1.61 4.40 -11.90
N TRP A 47 -1.57 5.13 -13.01
CA TRP A 47 -1.27 4.55 -14.32
C TRP A 47 0.17 4.02 -14.44
N VAL A 48 1.12 4.74 -13.86
CA VAL A 48 2.53 4.30 -13.77
C VAL A 48 2.63 2.99 -12.98
N GLU A 49 1.94 2.87 -11.86
CA GLU A 49 1.94 1.63 -11.07
C GLU A 49 1.27 0.47 -11.81
N LEU A 50 0.15 0.70 -12.48
CA LEU A 50 -0.49 -0.33 -13.30
C LEU A 50 0.44 -0.86 -14.40
N ARG A 51 1.22 0.02 -15.01
CA ARG A 51 2.20 -0.36 -16.03
C ARG A 51 3.35 -1.19 -15.44
N LYS A 52 3.82 -0.87 -14.23
CA LYS A 52 4.85 -1.67 -13.52
C LYS A 52 4.34 -3.07 -13.21
N VAL A 53 3.14 -3.19 -12.64
CA VAL A 53 2.51 -4.49 -12.31
C VAL A 53 2.40 -5.37 -13.55
N ARG A 54 2.05 -4.80 -14.70
CA ARG A 54 1.95 -5.56 -15.96
C ARG A 54 3.31 -6.08 -16.46
N HIS A 55 4.41 -5.42 -16.08
CA HIS A 55 5.75 -5.78 -16.57
C HIS A 55 6.47 -6.76 -15.63
N ASP A 56 6.15 -6.76 -14.33
CA ASP A 56 6.80 -7.61 -13.33
C ASP A 56 5.87 -8.74 -12.85
N ARG A 57 5.69 -9.74 -13.73
CA ARG A 57 4.88 -10.93 -13.43
C ARG A 57 5.51 -11.80 -12.33
N THR A 58 6.82 -11.78 -12.20
CA THR A 58 7.55 -12.58 -11.20
C THR A 58 7.20 -12.14 -9.78
N GLU A 59 7.06 -10.83 -9.56
CA GLU A 59 6.63 -10.28 -8.26
C GLU A 59 5.24 -10.80 -7.87
N LEU A 60 4.30 -10.89 -8.83
CA LEU A 60 2.95 -11.40 -8.58
C LEU A 60 2.96 -12.88 -8.17
N TYR A 61 3.71 -13.73 -8.88
CA TYR A 61 3.78 -15.15 -8.59
C TYR A 61 4.43 -15.42 -7.22
N THR A 62 5.53 -14.78 -6.90
CA THR A 62 6.20 -14.96 -5.60
C THR A 62 5.31 -14.50 -4.43
N ARG A 63 4.55 -13.44 -4.61
CA ARG A 63 3.59 -12.94 -3.60
C ARG A 63 2.32 -13.79 -3.49
N ALA A 64 1.99 -14.60 -4.49
CA ALA A 64 0.88 -15.53 -4.45
C ALA A 64 1.15 -16.76 -3.56
N ILE A 65 2.42 -17.12 -3.35
CA ILE A 65 2.81 -18.30 -2.57
C ILE A 65 2.29 -18.22 -1.14
N GLN A 66 2.45 -17.10 -0.47
CA GLN A 66 2.03 -16.95 0.93
C GLN A 66 0.51 -17.10 1.09
N PRO A 67 -0.36 -16.37 0.36
CA PRO A 67 -1.81 -16.58 0.42
C PRO A 67 -2.24 -18.01 0.06
N ALA A 68 -1.59 -18.62 -0.94
CA ALA A 68 -1.87 -19.99 -1.35
C ALA A 68 -1.59 -20.98 -0.19
N LEU A 69 -0.43 -20.84 0.46
CA LEU A 69 -0.09 -21.68 1.62
C LEU A 69 -1.09 -21.50 2.76
N TRP A 70 -1.51 -20.26 3.06
CA TRP A 70 -2.52 -20.00 4.07
C TRP A 70 -3.86 -20.65 3.72
N LEU A 71 -4.35 -20.49 2.49
CA LEU A 71 -5.61 -21.09 2.05
C LEU A 71 -5.54 -22.62 2.05
N ILE A 72 -4.46 -23.21 1.55
CA ILE A 72 -4.32 -24.66 1.46
C ILE A 72 -4.13 -25.26 2.87
N ILE A 73 -3.14 -24.78 3.64
CA ILE A 73 -2.79 -25.39 4.91
C ILE A 73 -3.91 -25.16 5.94
N PHE A 74 -4.30 -23.90 6.13
CA PHE A 74 -5.32 -23.59 7.14
C PHE A 74 -6.73 -23.96 6.64
N GLY A 75 -7.05 -23.71 5.39
CA GLY A 75 -8.34 -24.06 4.81
C GLY A 75 -8.62 -25.55 4.93
N GLU A 76 -7.73 -26.40 4.44
CA GLU A 76 -7.86 -27.86 4.51
C GLU A 76 -7.84 -28.38 5.95
N THR A 77 -6.88 -27.91 6.76
CA THR A 77 -6.73 -28.40 8.13
C THR A 77 -7.96 -28.11 8.98
N PHE A 78 -8.43 -26.87 9.00
CA PHE A 78 -9.55 -26.48 9.84
C PHE A 78 -10.91 -26.97 9.31
N THR A 79 -11.04 -27.16 8.01
CA THR A 79 -12.22 -27.79 7.42
C THR A 79 -12.34 -29.25 7.89
N ARG A 80 -11.25 -30.01 7.89
CA ARG A 80 -11.26 -31.43 8.34
C ARG A 80 -11.53 -31.61 9.82
N ILE A 81 -10.98 -30.74 10.67
CA ILE A 81 -11.10 -30.87 12.12
C ILE A 81 -12.48 -30.35 12.61
N HIS A 82 -13.23 -29.60 11.79
CA HIS A 82 -14.50 -28.93 12.17
C HIS A 82 -14.34 -28.08 13.47
N ALA A 83 -13.10 -27.57 13.71
CA ALA A 83 -12.72 -26.92 14.95
C ALA A 83 -13.35 -25.54 15.14
N ILE A 84 -13.73 -24.88 14.06
CA ILE A 84 -14.24 -23.50 14.08
C ILE A 84 -15.67 -23.49 13.56
N ALA A 85 -16.62 -23.22 14.45
CA ALA A 85 -17.99 -22.98 14.06
C ALA A 85 -18.11 -21.61 13.39
N THR A 86 -18.23 -21.62 12.07
CA THR A 86 -18.42 -20.40 11.25
C THR A 86 -19.83 -19.84 11.40
N PRO A 87 -20.03 -18.51 11.32
CA PRO A 87 -21.37 -17.92 11.25
C PRO A 87 -22.12 -18.43 10.01
N GLY A 88 -23.40 -18.77 10.14
CA GLY A 88 -24.23 -19.19 8.99
C GLY A 88 -23.95 -20.59 8.46
N LYS A 89 -23.16 -21.43 9.16
CA LYS A 89 -22.78 -22.79 8.70
C LYS A 89 -22.06 -22.82 7.36
N VAL A 90 -21.39 -21.72 6.99
CA VAL A 90 -20.60 -21.62 5.76
C VAL A 90 -19.33 -22.48 5.90
N PRO A 91 -18.85 -23.16 4.84
CA PRO A 91 -17.58 -23.87 4.87
C PRO A 91 -16.45 -22.97 5.39
N TYR A 92 -15.53 -23.52 6.20
CA TYR A 92 -14.47 -22.71 6.79
C TYR A 92 -13.58 -22.05 5.73
N LEU A 93 -13.37 -22.69 4.60
CA LEU A 93 -12.59 -22.15 3.48
C LEU A 93 -13.23 -20.90 2.89
N ASP A 94 -14.56 -20.86 2.74
CA ASP A 94 -15.33 -19.69 2.29
C ASP A 94 -15.24 -18.55 3.33
N TYR A 95 -15.22 -18.88 4.61
CA TYR A 95 -15.03 -17.91 5.69
C TYR A 95 -13.60 -17.33 5.70
N LEU A 96 -12.59 -18.16 5.44
CA LEU A 96 -11.18 -17.81 5.49
C LEU A 96 -10.72 -16.95 4.29
N ALA A 97 -11.21 -17.25 3.09
CA ALA A 97 -10.70 -16.66 1.86
C ALA A 97 -10.75 -15.12 1.82
N PRO A 98 -11.84 -14.42 2.23
CA PRO A 98 -11.84 -12.96 2.33
C PRO A 98 -10.84 -12.42 3.36
N GLY A 99 -10.61 -13.16 4.46
CA GLY A 99 -9.61 -12.81 5.47
C GLY A 99 -8.18 -12.88 4.93
N ILE A 100 -7.86 -13.92 4.15
CA ILE A 100 -6.54 -14.06 3.50
C ILE A 100 -6.36 -13.03 2.38
N LEU A 101 -7.43 -12.65 1.70
CA LEU A 101 -7.41 -11.56 0.73
C LEU A 101 -7.05 -10.24 1.43
N ALA A 102 -7.72 -9.88 2.52
CA ALA A 102 -7.42 -8.69 3.31
C ALA A 102 -5.98 -8.72 3.86
N GLN A 103 -5.51 -9.87 4.37
CA GLN A 103 -4.12 -10.04 4.80
C GLN A 103 -3.12 -9.74 3.68
N SER A 104 -3.37 -10.29 2.49
CA SER A 104 -2.47 -10.14 1.34
C SER A 104 -2.36 -8.68 0.90
N THR A 105 -3.49 -7.97 0.89
CA THR A 105 -3.54 -6.54 0.53
C THR A 105 -2.91 -5.66 1.61
N LEU A 106 -3.09 -5.99 2.88
CA LEU A 106 -2.39 -5.38 4.01
C LEU A 106 -0.87 -5.48 3.86
N PHE A 107 -0.33 -6.67 3.58
CA PHE A 107 1.12 -6.86 3.38
C PHE A 107 1.64 -6.00 2.23
N ILE A 108 0.97 -6.02 1.08
CA ILE A 108 1.38 -5.19 -0.06
C ILE A 108 1.36 -3.71 0.29
N ALA A 109 0.33 -3.24 0.96
CA ALA A 109 0.19 -1.85 1.35
C ALA A 109 1.30 -1.40 2.30
N ILE A 110 1.63 -2.21 3.30
CA ILE A 110 2.73 -1.92 4.25
C ILE A 110 4.07 -1.88 3.51
N PHE A 111 4.38 -2.86 2.67
CA PHE A 111 5.64 -2.87 1.91
C PHE A 111 5.72 -1.72 0.91
N TYR A 112 4.62 -1.35 0.28
CA TYR A 112 4.58 -0.18 -0.59
C TYR A 112 4.84 1.13 0.17
N GLY A 113 4.33 1.25 1.39
CA GLY A 113 4.63 2.39 2.25
C GLY A 113 6.11 2.49 2.64
N ILE A 114 6.80 1.35 2.81
CA ILE A 114 8.24 1.29 3.06
C ILE A 114 9.05 1.88 1.89
N GLN A 115 8.56 1.76 0.67
CA GLN A 115 9.22 2.28 -0.53
C GLN A 115 9.52 3.79 -0.46
N ILE A 116 8.79 4.56 0.36
CA ILE A 116 9.04 6.00 0.56
C ILE A 116 10.44 6.29 1.12
N ILE A 117 11.01 5.37 1.93
CA ILE A 117 12.38 5.50 2.44
C ILE A 117 13.39 5.31 1.30
N TRP A 118 13.13 4.36 0.40
CA TRP A 118 14.01 4.16 -0.76
C TRP A 118 14.03 5.38 -1.67
N GLU A 119 12.88 6.01 -1.86
CA GLU A 119 12.78 7.25 -2.63
C GLU A 119 13.46 8.43 -1.92
N ARG A 120 13.42 8.47 -0.58
CA ARG A 120 14.19 9.43 0.21
C ARG A 120 15.69 9.24 -0.01
N ASP A 121 16.19 8.01 0.18
CA ASP A 121 17.62 7.69 0.09
C ASP A 121 18.16 7.89 -1.35
N ALA A 122 17.32 7.70 -2.37
CA ALA A 122 17.62 7.99 -3.76
C ALA A 122 17.50 9.48 -4.13
N GLY A 123 17.14 10.35 -3.18
CA GLY A 123 16.94 11.79 -3.40
C GLY A 123 15.70 12.14 -4.24
N VAL A 124 14.88 11.16 -4.59
CA VAL A 124 13.64 11.37 -5.37
C VAL A 124 12.61 12.13 -4.55
N LEU A 125 12.50 11.82 -3.26
CA LEU A 125 11.56 12.50 -2.35
C LEU A 125 11.90 14.00 -2.24
N ALA A 126 13.18 14.35 -2.15
CA ALA A 126 13.64 15.74 -2.11
C ALA A 126 13.24 16.50 -3.39
N LYS A 127 13.44 15.89 -4.56
CA LYS A 127 13.02 16.47 -5.85
C LYS A 127 11.50 16.66 -5.93
N LEU A 128 10.71 15.71 -5.42
CA LEU A 128 9.25 15.83 -5.38
C LEU A 128 8.79 16.95 -4.44
N MET A 129 9.49 17.16 -3.33
CA MET A 129 9.15 18.24 -2.36
C MET A 129 9.46 19.65 -2.86
N VAL A 130 10.38 19.83 -3.80
CA VAL A 130 10.66 21.12 -4.45
C VAL A 130 9.57 21.47 -5.46
N THR A 131 8.82 20.48 -5.97
CA THR A 131 7.69 20.74 -6.87
C THR A 131 6.55 21.46 -6.13
N PRO A 132 5.78 22.33 -6.80
CA PRO A 132 4.63 23.03 -6.19
C PRO A 132 3.43 22.09 -5.98
N THR A 133 3.68 20.90 -5.41
CA THR A 133 2.65 19.88 -5.14
C THR A 133 2.34 19.89 -3.64
N PRO A 134 1.05 20.01 -3.25
CA PRO A 134 0.67 19.87 -1.85
C PRO A 134 1.08 18.49 -1.31
N ARG A 135 1.59 18.46 -0.08
CA ARG A 135 2.03 17.21 0.58
C ARG A 135 0.93 16.15 0.63
N ALA A 136 -0.29 16.60 0.92
CA ALA A 136 -1.46 15.73 0.93
C ALA A 136 -1.69 15.05 -0.44
N ALA A 137 -1.52 15.76 -1.56
CA ALA A 137 -1.67 15.17 -2.89
C ALA A 137 -0.60 14.11 -3.20
N LEU A 138 0.63 14.31 -2.71
CA LEU A 138 1.70 13.32 -2.87
C LEU A 138 1.37 12.05 -2.08
N ILE A 139 0.97 12.18 -0.82
CA ILE A 139 0.58 11.04 0.03
C ILE A 139 -0.66 10.34 -0.53
N THR A 140 -1.70 11.09 -0.90
CA THR A 140 -2.91 10.53 -1.52
C THR A 140 -2.58 9.75 -2.78
N GLY A 141 -1.75 10.30 -3.67
CA GLY A 141 -1.32 9.61 -4.88
C GLY A 141 -0.61 8.30 -4.60
N LYS A 142 0.30 8.27 -3.59
CA LYS A 142 0.97 7.04 -3.17
C LYS A 142 0.03 6.04 -2.52
N ALA A 143 -0.88 6.50 -1.68
CA ALA A 143 -1.86 5.64 -1.02
C ALA A 143 -2.77 4.92 -2.03
N PHE A 144 -3.30 5.65 -3.01
CA PHE A 144 -4.10 5.03 -4.07
C PHE A 144 -3.29 4.19 -5.06
N ALA A 145 -2.02 4.53 -5.31
CA ALA A 145 -1.11 3.69 -6.08
C ALA A 145 -0.85 2.33 -5.40
N ALA A 146 -0.75 2.30 -4.06
CA ALA A 146 -0.74 1.05 -3.29
C ALA A 146 -2.03 0.25 -3.51
N GLY A 147 -3.19 0.91 -3.51
CA GLY A 147 -4.49 0.30 -3.78
C GLY A 147 -4.53 -0.40 -5.15
N ILE A 148 -3.98 0.21 -6.19
CA ILE A 148 -3.92 -0.41 -7.53
C ILE A 148 -3.06 -1.67 -7.55
N ARG A 149 -1.91 -1.67 -6.85
CA ARG A 149 -1.12 -2.90 -6.70
C ARG A 149 -1.90 -3.98 -5.96
N SER A 150 -2.64 -3.60 -4.94
CA SER A 150 -3.46 -4.52 -4.16
C SER A 150 -4.62 -5.11 -4.97
N ILE A 151 -5.16 -4.41 -5.98
CA ILE A 151 -6.14 -4.97 -6.92
C ILE A 151 -5.56 -6.18 -7.66
N ALA A 152 -4.33 -6.08 -8.17
CA ALA A 152 -3.69 -7.19 -8.86
C ALA A 152 -3.50 -8.40 -7.93
N GLN A 153 -3.09 -8.16 -6.69
CA GLN A 153 -2.98 -9.22 -5.68
C GLN A 153 -4.33 -9.81 -5.32
N ALA A 154 -5.34 -8.97 -5.14
CA ALA A 154 -6.70 -9.43 -4.84
C ALA A 154 -7.23 -10.35 -5.95
N ALA A 155 -6.99 -10.00 -7.22
CA ALA A 155 -7.36 -10.85 -8.35
C ALA A 155 -6.67 -12.23 -8.28
N VAL A 156 -5.37 -12.27 -7.95
CA VAL A 156 -4.64 -13.53 -7.78
C VAL A 156 -5.22 -14.36 -6.64
N VAL A 157 -5.50 -13.75 -5.49
CA VAL A 157 -6.06 -14.48 -4.33
C VAL A 157 -7.48 -14.95 -4.62
N MET A 158 -8.32 -14.16 -5.30
CA MET A 158 -9.66 -14.58 -5.70
C MET A 158 -9.62 -15.78 -6.67
N VAL A 159 -8.70 -15.76 -7.64
CA VAL A 159 -8.51 -16.90 -8.56
C VAL A 159 -8.06 -18.15 -7.78
N LEU A 160 -7.10 -18.02 -6.86
CA LEU A 160 -6.66 -19.14 -6.03
C LEU A 160 -7.80 -19.68 -5.16
N ALA A 161 -8.59 -18.82 -4.53
CA ALA A 161 -9.76 -19.22 -3.75
C ALA A 161 -10.80 -19.96 -4.61
N ALA A 162 -11.08 -19.46 -5.81
CA ALA A 162 -11.99 -20.12 -6.74
C ALA A 162 -11.48 -21.50 -7.17
N LEU A 163 -10.16 -21.66 -7.44
CA LEU A 163 -9.55 -22.94 -7.78
C LEU A 163 -9.60 -23.95 -6.61
N LEU A 164 -9.62 -23.47 -5.37
CA LEU A 164 -9.78 -24.29 -4.17
C LEU A 164 -11.25 -24.61 -3.84
N GLY A 165 -12.19 -24.15 -4.67
CA GLY A 165 -13.61 -24.45 -4.51
C GLY A 165 -14.39 -23.49 -3.61
N VAL A 166 -13.83 -22.32 -3.29
CA VAL A 166 -14.56 -21.27 -2.56
C VAL A 166 -15.71 -20.74 -3.42
N THR A 167 -16.90 -20.65 -2.84
CA THR A 167 -18.09 -20.16 -3.54
C THR A 167 -18.09 -18.63 -3.61
N LEU A 168 -17.31 -18.08 -4.54
CA LEU A 168 -17.24 -16.64 -4.73
C LEU A 168 -18.40 -16.12 -5.58
N THR A 169 -18.92 -14.96 -5.22
CA THR A 169 -19.90 -14.24 -6.02
C THR A 169 -19.32 -13.79 -7.36
N VAL A 170 -20.10 -14.02 -8.44
CA VAL A 170 -19.74 -13.60 -9.83
C VAL A 170 -20.44 -12.28 -10.20
N ASP A 171 -21.19 -11.67 -9.29
CA ASP A 171 -21.89 -10.40 -9.51
C ASP A 171 -20.87 -9.25 -9.74
N PRO A 172 -20.90 -8.58 -10.92
CA PRO A 172 -19.95 -7.51 -11.24
C PRO A 172 -19.99 -6.34 -10.25
N LEU A 173 -21.17 -6.04 -9.69
CA LEU A 173 -21.33 -4.95 -8.72
C LEU A 173 -20.63 -5.29 -7.39
N ARG A 174 -20.76 -6.52 -6.93
CA ARG A 174 -20.07 -7.01 -5.72
C ARG A 174 -18.57 -7.11 -5.92
N ILE A 175 -18.12 -7.51 -7.10
CA ILE A 175 -16.69 -7.52 -7.45
C ILE A 175 -16.15 -6.07 -7.46
N ALA A 176 -16.86 -5.13 -8.07
CA ALA A 176 -16.46 -3.72 -8.03
C ALA A 176 -16.41 -3.17 -6.60
N GLY A 177 -17.38 -3.52 -5.76
CA GLY A 177 -17.37 -3.21 -4.33
C GLY A 177 -16.17 -3.80 -3.60
N THR A 178 -15.84 -5.07 -3.87
CA THR A 178 -14.65 -5.75 -3.33
C THR A 178 -13.37 -4.99 -3.68
N LEU A 179 -13.21 -4.60 -4.94
CA LEU A 179 -12.03 -3.84 -5.37
C LEU A 179 -11.97 -2.47 -4.71
N LEU A 180 -13.10 -1.80 -4.51
CA LEU A 180 -13.17 -0.54 -3.78
C LEU A 180 -12.72 -0.69 -2.32
N ILE A 181 -13.20 -1.70 -1.61
CA ILE A 181 -12.80 -2.01 -0.22
C ILE A 181 -11.30 -2.31 -0.15
N VAL A 182 -10.77 -3.12 -1.06
CA VAL A 182 -9.34 -3.42 -1.18
C VAL A 182 -8.52 -2.15 -1.38
N VAL A 183 -8.97 -1.24 -2.23
CA VAL A 183 -8.27 0.05 -2.45
C VAL A 183 -8.29 0.92 -1.20
N LEU A 184 -9.40 1.01 -0.51
CA LEU A 184 -9.53 1.81 0.73
C LEU A 184 -8.66 1.24 1.85
N GLY A 185 -8.74 -0.07 2.11
CA GLY A 185 -7.91 -0.75 3.10
C GLY A 185 -6.42 -0.58 2.81
N SER A 186 -6.01 -0.83 1.57
CA SER A 186 -4.62 -0.65 1.14
C SER A 186 -4.15 0.80 1.23
N ALA A 187 -4.99 1.77 0.90
CA ALA A 187 -4.67 3.18 1.04
C ALA A 187 -4.41 3.54 2.52
N PHE A 188 -5.26 3.06 3.44
CA PHE A 188 -5.06 3.25 4.88
C PHE A 188 -3.75 2.62 5.36
N PHE A 189 -3.51 1.32 5.09
CA PHE A 189 -2.32 0.62 5.58
C PHE A 189 -1.03 1.15 4.96
N SER A 190 -1.05 1.60 3.72
CA SER A 190 0.07 2.31 3.11
C SER A 190 0.36 3.63 3.82
N CYS A 191 -0.67 4.41 4.17
CA CYS A 191 -0.51 5.62 4.97
C CYS A 191 0.04 5.32 6.37
N LEU A 192 -0.45 4.25 7.02
CA LEU A 192 0.09 3.79 8.30
C LEU A 192 1.59 3.51 8.20
N SER A 193 2.01 2.74 7.17
CA SER A 193 3.40 2.44 6.90
C SER A 193 4.24 3.70 6.63
N MET A 194 3.73 4.62 5.81
CA MET A 194 4.40 5.91 5.55
C MET A 194 4.51 6.78 6.82
N SER A 195 3.54 6.71 7.72
CA SER A 195 3.59 7.41 9.02
C SER A 195 4.68 6.82 9.92
N ILE A 196 4.79 5.50 9.96
CA ILE A 196 5.84 4.78 10.71
C ILE A 196 7.21 5.12 10.11
N ALA A 197 7.32 5.20 8.77
CA ALA A 197 8.54 5.61 8.09
C ALA A 197 9.01 7.01 8.50
N GLY A 198 8.08 7.92 8.80
CA GLY A 198 8.38 9.27 9.33
C GLY A 198 9.04 9.27 10.71
N VAL A 199 8.93 8.17 11.45
CA VAL A 199 9.50 7.97 12.78
C VAL A 199 10.73 7.07 12.74
N ALA A 200 10.68 5.99 11.96
CA ALA A 200 11.74 5.00 11.80
C ALA A 200 12.78 5.49 10.78
N ARG A 201 13.88 6.03 11.24
CA ARG A 201 14.92 6.65 10.38
C ARG A 201 15.72 5.65 9.51
N SER A 202 15.62 4.35 9.73
CA SER A 202 16.33 3.32 8.97
C SER A 202 15.39 2.30 8.34
N ARG A 203 15.81 1.72 7.21
CA ARG A 203 15.05 0.68 6.47
C ARG A 203 14.81 -0.56 7.32
N GLU A 204 15.83 -1.04 8.01
CA GLU A 204 15.79 -2.24 8.84
C GLU A 204 14.80 -2.08 10.00
N ARG A 205 14.84 -0.92 10.68
CA ARG A 205 13.86 -0.62 11.75
C ARG A 205 12.45 -0.58 11.22
N LEU A 206 12.24 0.02 10.03
CA LEU A 206 10.91 0.08 9.46
C LEU A 206 10.39 -1.30 9.05
N MET A 207 11.23 -2.16 8.46
CA MET A 207 10.85 -3.53 8.15
C MET A 207 10.48 -4.31 9.42
N GLY A 208 11.29 -4.20 10.48
CA GLY A 208 11.00 -4.84 11.76
C GLY A 208 9.71 -4.32 12.41
N ILE A 209 9.51 -3.01 12.46
CA ILE A 209 8.29 -2.39 12.99
C ILE A 209 7.08 -2.75 12.13
N GLY A 210 7.22 -2.73 10.81
CA GLY A 210 6.16 -3.13 9.88
C GLY A 210 5.69 -4.54 10.16
N GLN A 211 6.62 -5.50 10.28
CA GLN A 211 6.32 -6.88 10.63
C GLN A 211 5.66 -6.99 12.01
N ALA A 212 6.23 -6.30 13.01
CA ALA A 212 5.74 -6.30 14.39
C ALA A 212 4.33 -5.73 14.54
N ILE A 213 3.91 -4.83 13.66
CA ILE A 213 2.55 -4.26 13.65
C ILE A 213 1.60 -5.11 12.81
N THR A 214 2.06 -5.62 11.66
CA THR A 214 1.21 -6.35 10.72
C THR A 214 0.66 -7.64 11.33
N MET A 215 1.50 -8.40 12.05
CA MET A 215 1.08 -9.66 12.66
C MET A 215 0.00 -9.45 13.74
N PRO A 216 0.17 -8.56 14.74
CA PRO A 216 -0.90 -8.28 15.68
C PRO A 216 -2.18 -7.76 15.04
N LEU A 217 -2.09 -6.88 14.02
CA LEU A 217 -3.27 -6.40 13.29
C LEU A 217 -4.03 -7.55 12.64
N PHE A 218 -3.32 -8.47 12.00
CA PHE A 218 -3.94 -9.63 11.35
C PHE A 218 -4.57 -10.58 12.37
N PHE A 219 -3.84 -11.00 13.41
CA PHE A 219 -4.35 -11.94 14.40
C PHE A 219 -5.43 -11.35 15.33
N SER A 220 -5.45 -10.04 15.53
CA SER A 220 -6.51 -9.36 16.27
C SER A 220 -7.74 -9.04 15.44
N SER A 221 -7.68 -9.25 14.12
CA SER A 221 -8.85 -9.14 13.25
C SER A 221 -9.66 -10.43 13.25
N ASN A 222 -10.86 -10.36 12.68
CA ASN A 222 -11.71 -11.52 12.48
C ASN A 222 -11.39 -12.33 11.20
N ALA A 223 -10.19 -12.15 10.64
CA ALA A 223 -9.79 -12.80 9.40
C ALA A 223 -9.76 -14.33 9.49
N LEU A 224 -9.21 -14.87 10.58
CA LEU A 224 -8.99 -16.32 10.77
C LEU A 224 -10.14 -17.00 11.52
N TYR A 225 -10.73 -16.31 12.49
CA TYR A 225 -11.76 -16.85 13.37
C TYR A 225 -12.76 -15.78 13.79
N PRO A 226 -14.01 -16.16 14.04
CA PRO A 226 -15.05 -15.24 14.46
C PRO A 226 -14.70 -14.53 15.77
N THR A 227 -15.05 -13.23 15.88
CA THR A 227 -14.81 -12.41 17.08
C THR A 227 -15.36 -13.01 18.36
N ARG A 228 -16.46 -13.79 18.28
CA ARG A 228 -17.07 -14.49 19.44
C ARG A 228 -16.14 -15.53 20.11
N LEU A 229 -15.16 -16.04 19.39
CA LEU A 229 -14.18 -17.01 19.91
C LEU A 229 -12.99 -16.32 20.58
N MET A 230 -12.86 -15.01 20.44
CA MET A 230 -11.77 -14.23 21.00
C MET A 230 -11.99 -13.98 22.51
N PRO A 231 -10.93 -13.93 23.32
CA PRO A 231 -11.01 -13.40 24.67
C PRO A 231 -11.41 -11.91 24.66
N GLY A 232 -12.05 -11.43 25.75
CA GLY A 232 -12.67 -10.10 25.79
C GLY A 232 -11.75 -8.94 25.43
N TRP A 233 -10.49 -8.98 25.87
CA TRP A 233 -9.51 -7.95 25.53
C TRP A 233 -9.21 -7.90 24.01
N LEU A 234 -9.16 -9.09 23.36
CA LEU A 234 -8.89 -9.19 21.93
C LEU A 234 -10.10 -8.74 21.11
N GLN A 235 -11.32 -8.99 21.60
CA GLN A 235 -12.54 -8.44 20.99
C GLN A 235 -12.55 -6.91 21.00
N ALA A 236 -12.07 -6.29 22.10
CA ALA A 236 -11.95 -4.83 22.16
C ALA A 236 -10.94 -4.29 21.12
N VAL A 237 -9.80 -4.97 20.96
CA VAL A 237 -8.82 -4.61 19.92
C VAL A 237 -9.42 -4.81 18.51
N SER A 238 -10.12 -5.91 18.26
CA SER A 238 -10.76 -6.19 16.98
C SER A 238 -11.76 -5.10 16.56
N ARG A 239 -12.51 -4.54 17.51
CA ARG A 239 -13.49 -3.47 17.25
C ARG A 239 -12.86 -2.15 16.78
N VAL A 240 -11.62 -1.86 17.17
CA VAL A 240 -10.90 -0.66 16.73
C VAL A 240 -9.96 -0.92 15.56
N ASN A 241 -9.82 -2.18 15.15
CA ASN A 241 -8.94 -2.60 14.09
C ASN A 241 -9.60 -2.39 12.71
N PRO A 242 -9.11 -1.48 11.85
CA PRO A 242 -9.68 -1.26 10.52
C PRO A 242 -9.67 -2.51 9.64
N LEU A 243 -8.74 -3.44 9.85
CA LEU A 243 -8.69 -4.71 9.11
C LEU A 243 -9.93 -5.57 9.37
N SER A 244 -10.53 -5.51 10.56
CA SER A 244 -11.76 -6.26 10.86
C SER A 244 -12.93 -5.79 9.99
N TYR A 245 -13.06 -4.49 9.79
CA TYR A 245 -14.09 -3.90 8.93
C TYR A 245 -13.83 -4.20 7.44
N GLU A 246 -12.56 -4.21 7.01
CA GLU A 246 -12.19 -4.63 5.66
C GLU A 246 -12.61 -6.09 5.41
N VAL A 247 -12.31 -6.99 6.35
CA VAL A 247 -12.65 -8.41 6.27
C VAL A 247 -14.16 -8.63 6.25
N ASP A 248 -14.93 -7.92 7.09
CA ASP A 248 -16.39 -8.06 7.13
C ASP A 248 -17.03 -7.57 5.83
N ALA A 249 -16.57 -6.43 5.30
CA ALA A 249 -17.05 -5.93 4.02
C ALA A 249 -16.72 -6.91 2.87
N LEU A 250 -15.50 -7.47 2.85
CA LEU A 250 -15.10 -8.44 1.84
C LEU A 250 -15.92 -9.74 1.93
N ARG A 251 -16.23 -10.22 3.15
CA ARG A 251 -17.12 -11.38 3.34
C ARG A 251 -18.52 -11.14 2.82
N ALA A 252 -19.07 -9.96 3.11
CA ALA A 252 -20.40 -9.62 2.63
C ALA A 252 -20.46 -9.58 1.09
N LEU A 253 -19.43 -9.02 0.47
CA LEU A 253 -19.38 -8.84 -0.97
C LEU A 253 -19.04 -10.15 -1.71
N LEU A 254 -18.10 -10.95 -1.22
CA LEU A 254 -17.61 -12.14 -1.91
C LEU A 254 -18.42 -13.40 -1.60
N VAL A 255 -18.84 -13.57 -0.35
CA VAL A 255 -19.48 -14.81 0.14
C VAL A 255 -20.94 -14.60 0.54
N GLY A 256 -21.42 -13.34 0.55
CA GLY A 256 -22.81 -13.01 0.87
C GLY A 256 -23.14 -13.10 2.36
N GLN A 257 -22.15 -13.05 3.26
CA GLN A 257 -22.41 -13.01 4.68
C GLN A 257 -23.02 -11.66 5.12
N PRO A 258 -23.91 -11.65 6.13
CA PRO A 258 -24.49 -10.41 6.60
C PRO A 258 -23.42 -9.53 7.27
N ALA A 259 -23.27 -8.31 6.77
CA ALA A 259 -22.44 -7.26 7.36
C ALA A 259 -23.05 -5.89 7.10
N ASN A 260 -22.65 -4.90 7.88
CA ASN A 260 -23.08 -3.53 7.68
C ASN A 260 -22.09 -2.78 6.76
N LEU A 261 -22.25 -2.96 5.45
CA LEU A 261 -21.35 -2.37 4.44
C LEU A 261 -21.19 -0.84 4.58
N TRP A 262 -22.22 -0.13 5.03
CA TRP A 262 -22.15 1.33 5.23
C TRP A 262 -21.21 1.68 6.40
N LEU A 263 -21.34 0.95 7.51
CA LEU A 263 -20.47 1.13 8.67
C LEU A 263 -19.03 0.76 8.30
N ASP A 264 -18.83 -0.40 7.69
CA ASP A 264 -17.51 -0.93 7.36
C ASP A 264 -16.78 -0.01 6.38
N THR A 265 -17.46 0.40 5.31
CA THR A 265 -16.91 1.37 4.35
C THR A 265 -16.68 2.73 4.99
N GLY A 266 -17.59 3.20 5.84
CA GLY A 266 -17.46 4.47 6.56
C GLY A 266 -16.24 4.50 7.47
N VAL A 267 -15.98 3.42 8.21
CA VAL A 267 -14.79 3.28 9.06
C VAL A 267 -13.51 3.27 8.23
N LEU A 268 -13.49 2.54 7.11
CA LEU A 268 -12.32 2.49 6.21
C LEU A 268 -12.04 3.85 5.57
N VAL A 269 -13.06 4.58 5.14
CA VAL A 269 -12.92 5.94 4.60
C VAL A 269 -12.38 6.88 5.68
N ALA A 270 -12.95 6.86 6.88
CA ALA A 270 -12.48 7.69 8.00
C ALA A 270 -11.02 7.36 8.36
N ALA A 271 -10.67 6.08 8.46
CA ALA A 271 -9.32 5.62 8.70
C ALA A 271 -8.35 6.07 7.60
N THR A 272 -8.74 5.97 6.33
CA THR A 272 -7.93 6.41 5.18
C THR A 272 -7.70 7.93 5.22
N VAL A 273 -8.72 8.72 5.49
CA VAL A 273 -8.61 10.19 5.61
C VAL A 273 -7.70 10.56 6.78
N ALA A 274 -7.86 9.92 7.94
CA ALA A 274 -6.99 10.10 9.09
C ALA A 274 -5.54 9.71 8.75
N GLY A 275 -5.33 8.57 8.10
CA GLY A 275 -4.02 8.09 7.65
C GLY A 275 -3.33 9.07 6.70
N ILE A 276 -4.03 9.58 5.68
CA ILE A 276 -3.52 10.60 4.75
C ILE A 276 -3.13 11.87 5.51
N THR A 277 -3.95 12.30 6.45
CA THR A 277 -3.68 13.52 7.24
C THR A 277 -2.42 13.36 8.08
N VAL A 278 -2.32 12.28 8.86
CA VAL A 278 -1.16 11.98 9.71
C VAL A 278 0.11 11.84 8.88
N SER A 279 0.08 11.06 7.80
CA SER A 279 1.24 10.88 6.91
C SER A 279 1.68 12.20 6.26
N SER A 280 0.72 13.05 5.88
CA SER A 280 1.02 14.36 5.28
C SER A 280 1.69 15.31 6.28
N LEU A 281 1.33 15.24 7.57
CA LEU A 281 1.95 16.00 8.63
C LEU A 281 3.36 15.49 8.96
N LEU A 282 3.59 14.17 8.87
CA LEU A 282 4.89 13.54 9.16
C LEU A 282 5.87 13.62 7.99
N LEU A 283 5.39 13.85 6.76
CA LEU A 283 6.23 13.90 5.54
C LEU A 283 7.45 14.83 5.65
N PRO A 284 7.42 16.02 6.30
CA PRO A 284 8.60 16.87 6.46
C PRO A 284 9.70 16.25 7.35
N ARG A 285 9.34 15.32 8.23
CA ARG A 285 10.30 14.59 9.07
C ARG A 285 11.05 13.52 8.30
N LEU A 286 10.43 12.99 7.25
CA LEU A 286 11.06 12.04 6.31
C LEU A 286 12.11 12.71 5.43
N ALA A 287 11.97 13.98 5.12
CA ALA A 287 12.85 14.70 4.21
C ALA A 287 14.10 15.31 4.87
N LYS A 288 14.16 15.24 6.20
CA LYS A 288 15.32 15.60 7.01
C LYS A 288 16.17 14.36 7.30
#